data_e0e3243dc5eb9647df32900893804e8d
#
_entry.id   e0e3243dc5eb9647df32900893804e8d
#
_cell.length_a   1.000
_cell.length_b   1.000
_cell.length_c   1.000
_cell.angle_alpha   90.00
_cell.angle_beta   90.00
_cell.angle_gamma   90.00
#
_symmetry.space_group_name_H-M   'P 1'
#
loop_
_entity.id
_entity.type
_entity.pdbx_description
1 polymer ?
#
loop_
_entity_poly.entity_id
_entity_poly.type
_entity_poly.pdbx_seq_one_letter_code
_entity_poly.pdbx_strand_id
1 'polypeptide(L)'
;MHRRPFLSRLCLGAVAATAGCLSRRDDRDHSATSRTRSTGTDASPPRSTDRTRVAAGDTARRTVGTGSLDAGGLRRPARIAFTNPTSEPHDGTLTISRRDERVLDEPVTLAADASLVASLTDLDAYTARVSGPTLRGEQTATLRPGGFTCNATSTAITVQDDATLSSTRVSTRMACPGVVTDDVAAGDTTTETVGAAGAGGDYAFRLRNATAASWTTRLRVDTDSTPRFDGVYTLAPDSTAVVRLRDRRAYTASMRVLGTEATATARVTPADFDCPSAATRVSIDAAGSLSVARDPSASCTTSSV
;
A
#
# COMPACT_ATOMS: atom_id res chain seq x y z
N MET A 1 -34.92 -7.66 -34.60
CA MET A 1 -34.12 -8.63 -33.84
C MET A 1 -33.05 -9.21 -34.76
N HIS A 2 -31.83 -8.66 -34.77
CA HIS A 2 -30.71 -9.19 -35.54
C HIS A 2 -29.50 -9.34 -34.62
N ARG A 3 -29.13 -10.58 -34.35
CA ARG A 3 -27.92 -10.96 -33.62
C ARG A 3 -26.73 -10.94 -34.60
N ARG A 4 -25.68 -10.20 -34.31
CA ARG A 4 -24.37 -10.28 -34.99
C ARG A 4 -23.39 -11.08 -34.15
N PRO A 5 -22.65 -12.06 -34.68
CA PRO A 5 -21.60 -12.77 -33.98
C PRO A 5 -20.28 -11.99 -34.05
N PHE A 6 -19.59 -11.85 -32.90
CA PHE A 6 -18.21 -11.34 -32.82
C PHE A 6 -17.24 -12.51 -33.00
N LEU A 7 -16.39 -12.41 -34.02
CA LEU A 7 -15.28 -13.32 -34.28
C LEU A 7 -14.08 -12.94 -33.42
N SER A 8 -13.66 -13.87 -32.55
CA SER A 8 -12.41 -13.83 -31.80
C SER A 8 -11.24 -14.14 -32.70
N ARG A 9 -10.25 -13.27 -32.81
CA ARG A 9 -8.92 -13.59 -33.37
C ARG A 9 -7.94 -13.82 -32.23
N LEU A 10 -7.53 -15.08 -32.07
CA LEU A 10 -6.36 -15.48 -31.27
C LEU A 10 -5.09 -15.10 -32.06
N CYS A 11 -4.21 -14.31 -31.50
CA CYS A 11 -2.82 -14.19 -31.93
C CYS A 11 -1.93 -14.98 -30.96
N LEU A 12 -1.39 -16.10 -31.41
CA LEU A 12 -0.25 -16.80 -30.81
C LEU A 12 1.02 -16.00 -31.11
N GLY A 13 1.70 -15.55 -30.08
CA GLY A 13 3.03 -14.95 -30.15
C GLY A 13 4.08 -15.89 -29.55
N ALA A 14 5.07 -16.28 -30.38
CA ALA A 14 6.15 -17.20 -30.05
C ALA A 14 7.14 -16.61 -29.04
N VAL A 15 7.58 -17.45 -28.08
CA VAL A 15 8.64 -17.16 -27.10
C VAL A 15 9.99 -17.55 -27.72
N ALA A 16 10.89 -16.56 -27.86
CA ALA A 16 12.30 -16.82 -28.18
C ALA A 16 13.12 -16.76 -26.88
N ALA A 17 13.70 -17.89 -26.50
CA ALA A 17 14.68 -18.00 -25.42
C ALA A 17 16.07 -17.67 -25.97
N THR A 18 16.77 -16.72 -25.35
CA THR A 18 18.21 -16.49 -25.55
C THR A 18 18.96 -16.79 -24.26
N ALA A 19 19.75 -17.84 -24.28
CA ALA A 19 20.79 -18.16 -23.31
C ALA A 19 22.03 -17.30 -23.59
N GLY A 20 22.62 -16.73 -22.59
CA GLY A 20 23.85 -15.91 -22.67
C GLY A 20 24.72 -16.01 -21.41
N CYS A 21 25.70 -16.88 -21.52
CA CYS A 21 27.06 -16.93 -20.96
C CYS A 21 27.42 -16.29 -19.62
N LEU A 22 27.86 -17.19 -18.73
CA LEU A 22 28.76 -17.01 -17.59
C LEU A 22 30.12 -16.38 -17.99
N SER A 23 30.54 -15.39 -17.24
CA SER A 23 31.97 -15.04 -17.13
C SER A 23 32.37 -14.92 -15.66
N ARG A 24 33.12 -15.90 -15.20
CA ARG A 24 33.92 -15.89 -13.97
C ARG A 24 35.09 -14.89 -14.13
N ARG A 25 35.33 -14.10 -13.12
CA ARG A 25 36.67 -13.59 -12.84
C ARG A 25 36.91 -13.52 -11.33
N ASP A 26 37.97 -14.21 -10.95
CA ASP A 26 38.55 -14.35 -9.63
C ASP A 26 39.36 -13.12 -9.18
N ASP A 27 39.47 -13.03 -7.86
CA ASP A 27 40.57 -12.52 -7.04
C ASP A 27 40.88 -11.00 -6.95
N ARG A 28 40.81 -10.46 -5.75
CA ARG A 28 41.89 -10.28 -4.78
C ARG A 28 41.50 -9.41 -3.59
N ASP A 29 41.88 -9.91 -2.41
CA ASP A 29 41.98 -9.27 -1.11
C ASP A 29 42.43 -7.80 -1.13
N HIS A 30 41.80 -6.97 -0.30
CA HIS A 30 42.53 -6.04 0.58
C HIS A 30 41.60 -5.61 1.75
N SER A 31 42.02 -6.08 2.93
CA SER A 31 41.58 -5.57 4.23
C SER A 31 41.93 -4.09 4.39
N ALA A 32 40.95 -3.24 4.73
CA ALA A 32 41.20 -1.98 5.41
C ALA A 32 40.02 -1.63 6.29
N THR A 33 40.20 -1.85 7.58
CA THR A 33 39.34 -1.41 8.66
C THR A 33 39.32 0.12 8.73
N SER A 34 38.24 0.76 8.46
CA SER A 34 38.02 2.17 8.84
C SER A 34 36.62 2.30 9.45
N ARG A 35 36.60 2.36 10.79
CA ARG A 35 35.44 2.81 11.55
C ARG A 35 35.23 4.30 11.29
N THR A 36 34.29 4.65 10.46
CA THR A 36 33.79 6.03 10.38
C THR A 36 32.43 6.09 11.07
N ARG A 37 32.46 6.83 12.19
CA ARG A 37 31.30 7.19 13.00
C ARG A 37 30.37 8.03 12.11
N SER A 38 29.25 7.48 11.63
CA SER A 38 28.23 8.21 10.87
C SER A 38 27.36 8.99 11.85
N THR A 39 27.61 10.27 11.95
CA THR A 39 26.66 11.24 12.52
C THR A 39 25.51 11.34 11.53
N GLY A 40 24.31 10.93 11.96
CA GLY A 40 23.08 11.06 11.18
C GLY A 40 22.81 12.52 10.86
N THR A 41 22.98 12.87 9.62
CA THR A 41 22.48 14.13 9.05
C THR A 41 21.22 13.76 8.29
N ASP A 42 20.10 14.41 8.61
CA ASP A 42 18.85 14.37 7.85
C ASP A 42 19.18 14.79 6.40
N ALA A 43 19.42 13.83 5.56
CA ALA A 43 19.68 14.05 4.14
C ALA A 43 18.32 14.07 3.43
N SER A 44 17.81 15.27 3.16
CA SER A 44 16.81 15.43 2.09
C SER A 44 17.30 14.70 0.84
N PRO A 45 16.43 13.98 0.12
CA PRO A 45 16.85 13.26 -1.09
C PRO A 45 17.52 14.22 -2.08
N PRO A 46 18.58 13.77 -2.78
CA PRO A 46 19.31 14.61 -3.71
C PRO A 46 18.34 15.16 -4.76
N ARG A 47 18.31 16.46 -4.92
CA ARG A 47 17.61 17.10 -6.04
C ARG A 47 18.33 16.65 -7.31
N SER A 48 17.67 15.86 -8.15
CA SER A 48 18.18 15.61 -9.51
C SER A 48 18.20 16.95 -10.24
N THR A 49 19.40 17.46 -10.50
CA THR A 49 19.57 18.68 -11.30
C THR A 49 19.36 18.41 -12.79
N ASP A 50 19.40 17.14 -13.19
CA ASP A 50 19.22 16.72 -14.55
C ASP A 50 17.74 16.45 -14.83
N ARG A 51 17.19 17.19 -15.79
CA ARG A 51 15.82 17.04 -16.25
C ARG A 51 15.68 15.76 -17.08
N THR A 52 14.78 14.88 -16.68
CA THR A 52 14.41 13.69 -17.45
C THR A 52 13.69 14.12 -18.74
N ARG A 53 14.13 13.62 -19.89
CA ARG A 53 13.42 13.82 -21.18
C ARG A 53 12.75 12.52 -21.57
N VAL A 54 11.43 12.59 -21.81
CA VAL A 54 10.63 11.46 -22.27
C VAL A 54 10.24 11.72 -23.72
N ALA A 55 10.65 10.83 -24.61
CA ALA A 55 10.39 10.98 -26.04
C ALA A 55 8.89 10.78 -26.36
N ALA A 56 8.49 11.20 -27.54
CA ALA A 56 7.09 11.11 -27.98
C ALA A 56 6.58 9.66 -27.93
N GLY A 57 5.43 9.45 -27.33
CA GLY A 57 4.81 8.15 -27.14
C GLY A 57 5.43 7.26 -26.07
N ASP A 58 6.53 7.68 -25.44
CA ASP A 58 7.24 6.89 -24.43
C ASP A 58 6.69 7.12 -23.02
N THR A 59 7.04 6.17 -22.13
CA THR A 59 6.72 6.24 -20.70
C THR A 59 7.96 6.03 -19.84
N ALA A 60 8.37 7.05 -19.10
CA ALA A 60 9.34 6.92 -18.02
C ALA A 60 8.67 6.37 -16.75
N ARG A 61 9.37 5.53 -15.99
CA ARG A 61 8.83 4.89 -14.78
C ARG A 61 9.71 5.17 -13.58
N ARG A 62 9.06 5.37 -12.43
CA ARG A 62 9.71 5.52 -11.12
C ARG A 62 9.00 4.62 -10.11
N THR A 63 9.76 4.18 -9.10
CA THR A 63 9.20 3.47 -7.94
C THR A 63 9.40 4.33 -6.71
N VAL A 64 8.35 4.53 -5.94
CA VAL A 64 8.33 5.30 -4.70
C VAL A 64 7.90 4.38 -3.57
N GLY A 65 8.76 4.19 -2.57
CA GLY A 65 8.54 3.32 -1.43
C GLY A 65 9.50 2.14 -1.39
N THR A 66 9.31 1.28 -0.38
CA THR A 66 10.16 0.12 -0.06
C THR A 66 9.70 -1.19 -0.68
N GLY A 67 8.53 -1.19 -1.36
CA GLY A 67 7.93 -2.40 -1.91
C GLY A 67 7.07 -3.19 -0.91
N SER A 68 6.64 -2.58 0.19
CA SER A 68 5.87 -3.28 1.23
C SER A 68 4.52 -3.83 0.75
N LEU A 69 3.96 -3.31 -0.34
CA LEU A 69 2.76 -3.83 -0.99
C LEU A 69 3.08 -4.95 -2.00
N ASP A 70 4.30 -5.00 -2.53
CA ASP A 70 4.76 -6.06 -3.45
C ASP A 70 5.14 -7.34 -2.68
N ALA A 71 5.51 -7.21 -1.40
CA ALA A 71 5.91 -8.32 -0.52
C ALA A 71 4.77 -9.27 -0.10
N GLY A 72 3.62 -9.14 -0.74
CA GLY A 72 2.42 -9.95 -0.47
C GLY A 72 1.38 -9.19 0.32
N GLY A 73 0.13 -9.58 0.14
CA GLY A 73 -1.05 -8.94 0.70
C GLY A 73 -2.18 -8.93 -0.30
N LEU A 74 -3.34 -8.41 0.11
CA LEU A 74 -4.50 -8.28 -0.76
C LEU A 74 -4.53 -6.92 -1.47
N ARG A 75 -3.71 -5.95 -1.05
CA ARG A 75 -3.64 -4.62 -1.64
C ARG A 75 -2.51 -4.54 -2.66
N ARG A 76 -2.69 -3.69 -3.66
CA ARG A 76 -1.73 -3.47 -4.74
C ARG A 76 -1.15 -2.07 -4.71
N PRO A 77 0.06 -1.87 -5.26
CA PRO A 77 0.59 -0.55 -5.54
C PRO A 77 -0.37 0.29 -6.37
N ALA A 78 -0.43 1.58 -6.08
CA ALA A 78 -1.15 2.56 -6.89
C ALA A 78 -0.17 3.33 -7.78
N ARG A 79 -0.69 4.00 -8.82
CA ARG A 79 0.11 4.76 -9.76
C ARG A 79 -0.32 6.22 -9.79
N ILE A 80 0.68 7.08 -9.93
CA ILE A 80 0.49 8.49 -10.26
C ILE A 80 1.20 8.73 -11.58
N ALA A 81 0.49 9.31 -12.55
CA ALA A 81 1.03 9.62 -13.86
C ALA A 81 0.95 11.13 -14.12
N PHE A 82 2.01 11.69 -14.66
CA PHE A 82 2.00 12.99 -15.33
C PHE A 82 2.06 12.72 -16.82
N THR A 83 1.05 13.15 -17.59
CA THR A 83 0.86 12.79 -19.00
C THR A 83 0.68 14.04 -19.87
N ASN A 84 1.25 13.98 -21.06
CA ASN A 84 1.11 15.00 -22.08
C ASN A 84 0.50 14.39 -23.35
N PRO A 85 -0.82 14.41 -23.54
CA PRO A 85 -1.46 13.94 -24.78
C PRO A 85 -1.47 14.99 -25.90
N THR A 86 -0.91 16.18 -25.67
CA THR A 86 -0.86 17.25 -26.67
C THR A 86 0.29 17.07 -27.66
N SER A 87 0.27 17.78 -28.77
CA SER A 87 1.35 17.74 -29.78
C SER A 87 2.60 18.52 -29.37
N GLU A 88 2.48 19.44 -28.41
CA GLU A 88 3.58 20.29 -27.97
C GLU A 88 4.32 19.69 -26.77
N PRO A 89 5.65 19.86 -26.68
CA PRO A 89 6.40 19.41 -25.52
C PRO A 89 6.14 20.32 -24.31
N HIS A 90 6.02 19.73 -23.12
CA HIS A 90 5.81 20.44 -21.86
C HIS A 90 6.88 20.14 -20.84
N ASP A 91 7.38 21.22 -20.21
CA ASP A 91 8.29 21.16 -19.07
C ASP A 91 7.51 21.23 -17.77
N GLY A 92 7.70 20.24 -16.92
CA GLY A 92 7.06 20.19 -15.60
C GLY A 92 7.96 19.55 -14.55
N THR A 93 7.48 19.58 -13.32
CA THR A 93 8.07 18.85 -12.20
C THR A 93 6.94 18.06 -11.53
N LEU A 94 7.12 16.74 -11.43
CA LEU A 94 6.29 15.89 -10.61
C LEU A 94 6.92 15.78 -9.22
N THR A 95 6.25 16.35 -8.23
CA THR A 95 6.62 16.22 -6.82
C THR A 95 5.64 15.27 -6.15
N ILE A 96 6.15 14.27 -5.42
CA ILE A 96 5.32 13.39 -4.58
C ILE A 96 5.82 13.52 -3.15
N SER A 97 4.90 13.81 -2.25
CA SER A 97 5.13 13.80 -0.81
C SER A 97 4.36 12.65 -0.18
N ARG A 98 4.98 11.97 0.77
CA ARG A 98 4.36 11.00 1.67
C ARG A 98 4.14 11.71 3.00
N ARG A 99 2.88 12.01 3.34
CA ARG A 99 2.55 13.00 4.37
C ARG A 99 3.21 14.33 4.03
N ASP A 100 4.15 14.82 4.83
CA ASP A 100 4.86 16.09 4.60
C ASP A 100 6.28 15.88 4.06
N GLU A 101 6.75 14.63 4.00
CA GLU A 101 8.07 14.27 3.48
C GLU A 101 8.04 14.15 1.96
N ARG A 102 8.92 14.89 1.26
CA ARG A 102 9.08 14.77 -0.18
C ARG A 102 9.85 13.51 -0.51
N VAL A 103 9.19 12.58 -1.24
CA VAL A 103 9.76 11.26 -1.62
C VAL A 103 10.10 11.16 -3.11
N LEU A 104 9.60 12.08 -3.93
CA LEU A 104 9.98 12.26 -5.34
C LEU A 104 9.96 13.74 -5.68
N ASP A 105 10.96 14.22 -6.44
CA ASP A 105 11.03 15.57 -7.01
C ASP A 105 11.69 15.45 -8.36
N GLU A 106 10.89 15.21 -9.42
CA GLU A 106 11.37 14.86 -10.74
C GLU A 106 11.06 15.95 -11.75
N PRO A 107 12.02 16.79 -12.14
CA PRO A 107 11.88 17.69 -13.27
C PRO A 107 11.90 16.87 -14.58
N VAL A 108 10.91 17.10 -15.44
CA VAL A 108 10.72 16.32 -16.67
C VAL A 108 10.30 17.20 -17.83
N THR A 109 10.77 16.86 -19.03
CA THR A 109 10.22 17.33 -20.31
C THR A 109 9.44 16.15 -20.92
N LEU A 110 8.14 16.31 -21.11
CA LEU A 110 7.28 15.34 -21.80
C LEU A 110 7.05 15.81 -23.23
N ALA A 111 7.53 15.05 -24.21
CA ALA A 111 7.15 15.26 -25.60
C ALA A 111 5.67 14.85 -25.85
N ALA A 112 5.20 14.96 -27.10
CA ALA A 112 3.84 14.54 -27.46
C ALA A 112 3.56 13.09 -27.04
N ASP A 113 2.37 12.83 -26.50
CA ASP A 113 1.91 11.50 -26.02
C ASP A 113 2.83 10.82 -24.99
N ALA A 114 3.74 11.58 -24.35
CA ALA A 114 4.66 11.04 -23.35
C ALA A 114 4.08 11.06 -21.95
N SER A 115 4.63 10.19 -21.07
CA SER A 115 4.20 10.08 -19.69
C SER A 115 5.36 9.81 -18.72
N LEU A 116 5.28 10.36 -17.50
CA LEU A 116 6.08 9.96 -16.34
C LEU A 116 5.16 9.28 -15.33
N VAL A 117 5.43 8.02 -15.00
CA VAL A 117 4.60 7.20 -14.09
C VAL A 117 5.38 6.83 -12.84
N ALA A 118 4.88 7.19 -11.68
CA ALA A 118 5.38 6.79 -10.38
C ALA A 118 4.49 5.68 -9.79
N SER A 119 5.08 4.53 -9.45
CA SER A 119 4.41 3.45 -8.72
C SER A 119 4.65 3.63 -7.22
N LEU A 120 3.57 3.76 -6.45
CA LEU A 120 3.59 3.91 -4.99
C LEU A 120 3.48 2.51 -4.38
N THR A 121 4.57 2.03 -3.79
CA THR A 121 4.70 0.64 -3.33
C THR A 121 4.52 0.46 -1.82
N ASP A 122 4.36 1.54 -1.07
CA ASP A 122 4.03 1.51 0.35
C ASP A 122 2.61 2.02 0.61
N LEU A 123 1.96 1.42 1.60
CA LEU A 123 0.64 1.85 2.05
C LEU A 123 0.78 3.10 2.93
N ASP A 124 0.44 4.26 2.38
CA ASP A 124 0.48 5.53 3.10
C ASP A 124 -0.43 6.59 2.44
N ALA A 125 -0.46 7.80 2.99
CA ALA A 125 -1.07 8.97 2.36
C ALA A 125 -0.02 9.68 1.50
N TYR A 126 -0.40 9.94 0.24
CA TYR A 126 0.46 10.64 -0.73
C TYR A 126 -0.24 11.86 -1.31
N THR A 127 0.55 12.89 -1.56
CA THR A 127 0.15 14.07 -2.31
C THR A 127 1.09 14.22 -3.50
N ALA A 128 0.54 14.18 -4.70
CA ALA A 128 1.28 14.47 -5.93
C ALA A 128 0.93 15.87 -6.42
N ARG A 129 1.93 16.62 -6.84
CA ARG A 129 1.80 17.96 -7.40
C ARG A 129 2.56 18.03 -8.71
N VAL A 130 1.94 18.60 -9.72
CA VAL A 130 2.59 18.96 -10.99
C VAL A 130 2.53 20.46 -11.17
N SER A 131 3.67 21.07 -11.51
CA SER A 131 3.80 22.47 -11.88
C SER A 131 4.95 22.61 -12.87
N GLY A 132 5.01 23.71 -13.65
CA GLY A 132 6.12 23.91 -14.58
C GLY A 132 6.04 25.21 -15.36
N PRO A 133 7.15 25.63 -16.00
CA PRO A 133 7.24 26.90 -16.69
C PRO A 133 6.39 26.97 -17.97
N THR A 134 6.10 25.83 -18.61
CA THR A 134 5.26 25.75 -19.81
C THR A 134 3.81 25.37 -19.49
N LEU A 135 3.47 25.23 -18.20
CA LEU A 135 2.14 24.84 -17.72
C LEU A 135 1.42 26.06 -17.14
N ARG A 136 0.10 26.10 -17.30
CA ARG A 136 -0.74 27.14 -16.71
C ARG A 136 -1.30 26.65 -15.37
N GLY A 137 -0.66 27.16 -14.30
CA GLY A 137 -1.02 26.81 -12.93
C GLY A 137 -0.36 25.53 -12.44
N GLU A 138 -0.96 24.95 -11.42
CA GLU A 138 -0.52 23.69 -10.82
C GLU A 138 -1.72 22.78 -10.56
N GLN A 139 -1.48 21.49 -10.52
CA GLN A 139 -2.48 20.50 -10.17
C GLN A 139 -1.98 19.61 -9.05
N THR A 140 -2.83 19.40 -8.06
CA THR A 140 -2.57 18.49 -6.94
C THR A 140 -3.55 17.32 -6.99
N ALA A 141 -3.04 16.12 -6.68
CA ALA A 141 -3.83 14.91 -6.51
C ALA A 141 -3.43 14.22 -5.21
N THR A 142 -4.40 13.77 -4.43
CA THR A 142 -4.16 13.05 -3.17
C THR A 142 -4.57 11.60 -3.28
N LEU A 143 -3.78 10.71 -2.67
CA LEU A 143 -4.10 9.30 -2.51
C LEU A 143 -4.01 8.95 -1.03
N ARG A 144 -5.16 8.60 -0.44
CA ARG A 144 -5.23 8.14 0.95
C ARG A 144 -4.97 6.63 1.02
N PRO A 145 -4.62 6.06 2.19
CA PRO A 145 -4.41 4.62 2.37
C PRO A 145 -5.55 3.75 1.84
N GLY A 146 -6.79 4.20 1.96
CA GLY A 146 -7.98 3.52 1.39
C GLY A 146 -8.01 3.43 -0.13
N GLY A 147 -7.23 4.24 -0.83
CA GLY A 147 -7.09 4.16 -2.28
C GLY A 147 -6.24 2.99 -2.78
N PHE A 148 -5.49 2.34 -1.90
CA PHE A 148 -4.76 1.11 -2.18
C PHE A 148 -5.68 -0.09 -1.94
N THR A 149 -6.23 -0.65 -2.99
CA THR A 149 -7.13 -1.81 -2.94
C THR A 149 -6.52 -2.99 -3.70
N CYS A 150 -7.24 -4.08 -3.88
CA CYS A 150 -6.84 -5.18 -4.78
C CYS A 150 -6.91 -4.74 -6.26
N ASN A 151 -7.57 -3.63 -6.54
CA ASN A 151 -7.73 -3.09 -7.88
C ASN A 151 -6.49 -2.29 -8.32
N ALA A 152 -6.20 -2.31 -9.61
CA ALA A 152 -5.22 -1.42 -10.19
C ALA A 152 -5.80 0.01 -10.18
N THR A 153 -5.21 0.90 -9.39
CA THR A 153 -5.61 2.30 -9.29
C THR A 153 -4.53 3.18 -9.90
N SER A 154 -4.94 4.10 -10.77
CA SER A 154 -4.08 5.11 -11.36
C SER A 154 -4.73 6.49 -11.24
N THR A 155 -3.94 7.48 -10.84
CA THR A 155 -4.32 8.89 -10.87
C THR A 155 -3.44 9.56 -11.92
N ALA A 156 -4.04 10.10 -12.98
CA ALA A 156 -3.35 10.85 -14.01
C ALA A 156 -3.53 12.36 -13.78
N ILE A 157 -2.44 13.11 -13.84
CA ILE A 157 -2.42 14.56 -13.99
C ILE A 157 -2.04 14.83 -15.43
N THR A 158 -2.96 15.42 -16.20
CA THR A 158 -2.90 15.48 -17.65
C THR A 158 -2.83 16.93 -18.11
N VAL A 159 -1.92 17.23 -19.04
CA VAL A 159 -1.85 18.51 -19.73
C VAL A 159 -3.01 18.59 -20.71
N GLN A 160 -3.69 19.74 -20.76
CA GLN A 160 -4.74 20.05 -21.72
C GLN A 160 -4.17 20.89 -22.88
N ASP A 161 -4.91 21.02 -23.98
CA ASP A 161 -4.49 21.78 -25.18
C ASP A 161 -4.13 23.25 -24.89
N ASP A 162 -4.72 23.83 -23.86
CA ASP A 162 -4.41 25.20 -23.40
C ASP A 162 -3.27 25.26 -22.36
N ALA A 163 -2.53 24.17 -22.18
CA ALA A 163 -1.50 23.97 -21.16
C ALA A 163 -1.99 24.02 -19.70
N THR A 164 -3.29 24.01 -19.44
CA THR A 164 -3.81 23.78 -18.09
C THR A 164 -3.67 22.30 -17.68
N LEU A 165 -3.85 22.02 -16.41
CA LEU A 165 -3.74 20.67 -15.86
C LEU A 165 -5.08 20.18 -15.34
N SER A 166 -5.41 18.93 -15.64
CA SER A 166 -6.56 18.22 -15.06
C SER A 166 -6.12 16.96 -14.31
N SER A 167 -6.94 16.48 -13.39
CA SER A 167 -6.66 15.23 -12.66
C SER A 167 -7.82 14.25 -12.78
N THR A 168 -7.52 13.02 -13.15
CA THR A 168 -8.49 11.93 -13.29
C THR A 168 -7.99 10.69 -12.57
N ARG A 169 -8.88 10.05 -11.76
CA ARG A 169 -8.59 8.78 -11.13
C ARG A 169 -9.37 7.66 -11.80
N VAL A 170 -8.67 6.59 -12.14
CA VAL A 170 -9.24 5.36 -12.71
C VAL A 170 -8.89 4.19 -11.83
N SER A 171 -9.84 3.30 -11.59
CA SER A 171 -9.61 2.04 -10.87
C SER A 171 -10.40 0.92 -11.54
N THR A 172 -9.82 -0.26 -11.63
CA THR A 172 -10.57 -1.46 -12.00
C THR A 172 -11.56 -1.77 -10.88
N ARG A 173 -12.83 -2.00 -11.24
CA ARG A 173 -13.90 -2.22 -10.24
C ARG A 173 -14.18 -3.71 -10.08
N MET A 174 -13.22 -4.45 -9.57
CA MET A 174 -13.42 -5.84 -9.16
C MET A 174 -13.75 -5.90 -7.67
N ALA A 175 -14.54 -6.88 -7.25
CA ALA A 175 -14.71 -7.17 -5.84
C ALA A 175 -13.34 -7.53 -5.22
N CYS A 176 -13.07 -7.00 -4.03
CA CYS A 176 -11.82 -7.23 -3.29
C CYS A 176 -12.13 -7.99 -1.98
N PRO A 177 -12.38 -9.31 -2.04
CA PRO A 177 -12.67 -10.07 -0.82
C PRO A 177 -11.53 -9.93 0.19
N GLY A 178 -11.88 -9.66 1.46
CA GLY A 178 -10.93 -9.49 2.53
C GLY A 178 -10.17 -8.16 2.54
N VAL A 179 -10.41 -7.25 1.59
CA VAL A 179 -9.86 -5.88 1.63
C VAL A 179 -10.90 -4.93 2.18
N VAL A 180 -10.63 -4.35 3.34
CA VAL A 180 -11.53 -3.42 4.03
C VAL A 180 -10.83 -2.09 4.26
N THR A 181 -11.55 -0.99 4.10
CA THR A 181 -11.14 0.35 4.53
C THR A 181 -12.31 1.00 5.22
N ASP A 182 -12.10 1.42 6.45
CA ASP A 182 -13.16 2.01 7.27
C ASP A 182 -12.61 3.15 8.14
N ASP A 183 -13.42 4.21 8.29
CA ASP A 183 -13.18 5.33 9.18
C ASP A 183 -14.14 5.19 10.36
N VAL A 184 -13.64 4.74 11.51
CA VAL A 184 -14.42 4.44 12.71
C VAL A 184 -14.55 5.69 13.57
N ALA A 185 -15.77 6.16 13.78
CA ALA A 185 -16.04 7.36 14.56
C ALA A 185 -15.69 7.18 16.06
N ALA A 186 -15.58 8.29 16.76
CA ALA A 186 -15.20 8.27 18.19
C ALA A 186 -16.22 7.49 19.03
N GLY A 187 -15.72 6.56 19.83
CA GLY A 187 -16.52 5.67 20.67
C GLY A 187 -17.20 4.51 19.92
N ASP A 188 -17.16 4.48 18.61
CA ASP A 188 -17.81 3.44 17.80
C ASP A 188 -16.97 2.16 17.69
N THR A 189 -17.66 1.10 17.27
CA THR A 189 -17.03 -0.19 16.98
C THR A 189 -17.47 -0.68 15.62
N THR A 190 -16.49 -0.99 14.74
CA THR A 190 -16.73 -1.71 13.49
C THR A 190 -16.38 -3.19 13.67
N THR A 191 -17.04 -4.07 12.91
CA THR A 191 -16.77 -5.52 12.98
C THR A 191 -16.73 -6.13 11.59
N GLU A 192 -15.64 -6.83 11.31
CA GLU A 192 -15.43 -7.61 10.09
C GLU A 192 -15.33 -9.10 10.44
N THR A 193 -15.67 -9.94 9.46
CA THR A 193 -15.64 -11.40 9.64
C THR A 193 -14.79 -12.05 8.55
N VAL A 194 -13.89 -12.93 8.96
CA VAL A 194 -13.00 -13.71 8.08
C VAL A 194 -13.35 -15.18 8.22
N GLY A 195 -13.59 -15.82 7.08
CA GLY A 195 -13.98 -17.22 7.01
C GLY A 195 -15.48 -17.47 7.15
N ALA A 196 -15.90 -18.71 6.87
CA ALA A 196 -17.28 -19.16 7.00
C ALA A 196 -17.53 -19.67 8.42
N ALA A 197 -18.78 -19.56 8.89
CA ALA A 197 -19.18 -20.14 10.16
C ALA A 197 -18.91 -21.65 10.17
N GLY A 198 -18.08 -22.12 11.11
CA GLY A 198 -17.75 -23.51 11.33
C GLY A 198 -18.34 -24.03 12.63
N ALA A 199 -18.11 -25.34 12.93
CA ALA A 199 -18.52 -26.00 14.19
C ALA A 199 -17.52 -25.68 15.33
N GLY A 200 -17.23 -24.41 15.57
CA GLY A 200 -16.29 -23.96 16.62
C GLY A 200 -16.64 -22.58 17.12
N GLY A 201 -15.93 -22.13 18.15
CA GLY A 201 -16.02 -20.74 18.61
C GLY A 201 -15.41 -19.76 17.63
N ASP A 202 -15.74 -18.47 17.79
CA ASP A 202 -15.09 -17.37 17.05
C ASP A 202 -13.86 -16.91 17.84
N TYR A 203 -12.82 -16.53 17.14
CA TYR A 203 -11.68 -15.79 17.71
C TYR A 203 -11.69 -14.34 17.22
N ALA A 204 -11.34 -13.37 18.07
CA ALA A 204 -11.37 -11.97 17.66
C ALA A 204 -10.02 -11.24 17.85
N PHE A 205 -9.61 -10.46 16.87
CA PHE A 205 -8.66 -9.38 17.07
C PHE A 205 -9.43 -8.08 17.33
N ARG A 206 -9.13 -7.40 18.45
CA ARG A 206 -9.75 -6.14 18.85
C ARG A 206 -8.68 -5.06 18.86
N LEU A 207 -8.70 -4.20 17.87
CA LEU A 207 -7.78 -3.07 17.75
C LEU A 207 -8.47 -1.81 18.27
N ARG A 208 -8.02 -1.29 19.40
CA ARG A 208 -8.60 -0.12 20.08
C ARG A 208 -7.65 1.07 20.04
N ASN A 209 -8.19 2.23 19.70
CA ASN A 209 -7.54 3.51 19.94
C ASN A 209 -8.02 4.07 21.30
N ALA A 210 -7.16 4.00 22.31
CA ALA A 210 -7.47 4.53 23.64
C ALA A 210 -6.94 5.97 23.85
N THR A 211 -6.59 6.68 22.75
CA THR A 211 -5.98 8.02 22.81
C THR A 211 -6.94 9.11 22.34
N ALA A 212 -6.59 10.37 22.57
CA ALA A 212 -7.34 11.53 22.08
C ALA A 212 -7.06 11.87 20.60
N ALA A 213 -6.05 11.25 19.99
CA ALA A 213 -5.70 11.46 18.57
C ALA A 213 -6.29 10.35 17.68
N SER A 214 -6.55 10.67 16.42
CA SER A 214 -6.93 9.65 15.43
C SER A 214 -5.70 8.96 14.87
N TRP A 215 -5.77 7.63 14.71
CA TRP A 215 -4.70 6.81 14.17
C TRP A 215 -5.16 5.99 12.98
N THR A 216 -4.39 6.01 11.90
CA THR A 216 -4.61 5.08 10.78
C THR A 216 -3.75 3.83 10.98
N THR A 217 -4.38 2.67 10.93
CA THR A 217 -3.75 1.38 11.19
C THR A 217 -4.02 0.41 10.05
N ARG A 218 -3.13 -0.55 9.86
CA ARG A 218 -3.35 -1.73 9.02
C ARG A 218 -3.35 -2.97 9.88
N LEU A 219 -4.36 -3.80 9.72
CA LEU A 219 -4.44 -5.15 10.27
C LEU A 219 -4.48 -6.14 9.11
N ARG A 220 -3.48 -6.99 9.01
CA ARG A 220 -3.42 -8.08 8.03
C ARG A 220 -3.51 -9.41 8.77
N VAL A 221 -4.30 -10.35 8.21
CA VAL A 221 -4.44 -11.71 8.74
C VAL A 221 -4.11 -12.71 7.64
N ASP A 222 -3.17 -13.60 7.91
CA ASP A 222 -2.69 -14.63 7.00
C ASP A 222 -2.94 -16.03 7.58
N THR A 223 -3.16 -17.03 6.71
CA THR A 223 -3.09 -18.46 7.03
C THR A 223 -2.01 -19.10 6.17
N ASP A 224 -1.05 -19.79 6.76
CA ASP A 224 0.02 -20.48 6.03
C ASP A 224 0.67 -19.58 4.95
N SER A 225 0.95 -18.33 5.31
CA SER A 225 1.47 -17.28 4.43
C SER A 225 0.50 -16.82 3.32
N THR A 226 -0.74 -17.30 3.31
CA THR A 226 -1.77 -16.84 2.37
C THR A 226 -2.59 -15.73 3.01
N PRO A 227 -2.62 -14.51 2.42
CA PRO A 227 -3.42 -13.42 2.94
C PRO A 227 -4.91 -13.74 2.89
N ARG A 228 -5.61 -13.54 4.00
CA ARG A 228 -7.06 -13.71 4.12
C ARG A 228 -7.80 -12.41 4.35
N PHE A 229 -7.12 -11.46 4.99
CA PHE A 229 -7.70 -10.19 5.34
C PHE A 229 -6.64 -9.09 5.35
N ASP A 230 -7.01 -7.89 4.91
CA ASP A 230 -6.16 -6.70 4.86
C ASP A 230 -7.03 -5.46 5.11
N GLY A 231 -7.23 -5.15 6.39
CA GLY A 231 -8.02 -4.02 6.86
C GLY A 231 -7.16 -2.78 7.07
N VAL A 232 -7.64 -1.64 6.63
CA VAL A 232 -7.10 -0.32 6.96
C VAL A 232 -8.20 0.46 7.68
N TYR A 233 -7.91 0.88 8.90
CA TYR A 233 -8.85 1.57 9.77
C TYR A 233 -8.29 2.91 10.19
N THR A 234 -9.05 3.97 9.99
CA THR A 234 -8.79 5.25 10.68
C THR A 234 -9.63 5.25 11.96
N LEU A 235 -8.97 5.04 13.08
CA LEU A 235 -9.60 4.93 14.39
C LEU A 235 -9.61 6.31 15.06
N ALA A 236 -10.77 6.91 15.21
CA ALA A 236 -10.96 8.10 16.05
C ALA A 236 -10.80 7.76 17.55
N PRO A 237 -10.77 8.74 18.46
CA PRO A 237 -10.66 8.49 19.90
C PRO A 237 -11.66 7.46 20.44
N ASP A 238 -11.19 6.55 21.29
CA ASP A 238 -11.99 5.49 21.94
C ASP A 238 -12.70 4.51 21.00
N SER A 239 -12.40 4.54 19.70
CA SER A 239 -13.00 3.62 18.74
C SER A 239 -12.28 2.28 18.68
N THR A 240 -12.99 1.26 18.15
CA THR A 240 -12.49 -0.11 18.07
C THR A 240 -12.80 -0.74 16.71
N ALA A 241 -11.81 -1.40 16.11
CA ALA A 241 -12.03 -2.33 15.00
C ALA A 241 -11.92 -3.76 15.49
N VAL A 242 -12.90 -4.58 15.16
CA VAL A 242 -12.97 -6.00 15.53
C VAL A 242 -12.90 -6.85 14.26
N VAL A 243 -11.96 -7.78 14.20
CA VAL A 243 -11.89 -8.78 13.13
C VAL A 243 -12.13 -10.16 13.75
N ARG A 244 -13.24 -10.78 13.38
CA ARG A 244 -13.64 -12.12 13.85
C ARG A 244 -13.19 -13.17 12.87
N LEU A 245 -12.48 -14.19 13.38
CA LEU A 245 -12.07 -15.38 12.66
C LEU A 245 -13.05 -16.51 12.97
N ARG A 246 -13.65 -17.10 11.94
CA ARG A 246 -14.64 -18.17 12.10
C ARG A 246 -14.16 -19.54 11.69
N ASP A 247 -13.15 -19.62 10.83
CA ASP A 247 -12.52 -20.87 10.46
C ASP A 247 -11.53 -21.30 11.55
N ARG A 248 -11.65 -22.51 12.09
CA ARG A 248 -10.72 -23.07 13.07
C ARG A 248 -9.39 -23.44 12.41
N ARG A 249 -8.49 -22.46 12.28
CA ARG A 249 -7.16 -22.59 11.65
C ARG A 249 -6.09 -21.87 12.44
N ALA A 250 -4.84 -22.10 12.08
CA ALA A 250 -3.74 -21.25 12.50
C ALA A 250 -3.75 -19.94 11.71
N TYR A 251 -3.64 -18.81 12.41
CA TYR A 251 -3.55 -17.49 11.83
C TYR A 251 -2.35 -16.71 12.38
N THR A 252 -1.79 -15.88 11.52
CA THR A 252 -0.85 -14.85 11.95
C THR A 252 -1.47 -13.50 11.61
N ALA A 253 -1.67 -12.64 12.61
CA ALA A 253 -2.08 -11.26 12.44
C ALA A 253 -0.88 -10.35 12.59
N SER A 254 -0.68 -9.46 11.62
CA SER A 254 0.30 -8.38 11.69
C SER A 254 -0.41 -7.03 11.70
N MET A 255 -0.01 -6.16 12.60
CA MET A 255 -0.59 -4.84 12.81
C MET A 255 0.49 -3.78 12.68
N ARG A 256 0.10 -2.65 12.10
CA ARG A 256 1.00 -1.49 11.95
C ARG A 256 0.21 -0.20 12.10
N VAL A 257 0.77 0.77 12.82
CA VAL A 257 0.29 2.15 12.79
C VAL A 257 0.98 2.88 11.66
N LEU A 258 0.21 3.38 10.71
CA LEU A 258 0.76 4.10 9.56
C LEU A 258 1.34 5.42 10.04
N GLY A 259 2.57 5.69 9.66
CA GLY A 259 3.29 6.90 10.05
C GLY A 259 4.20 6.76 11.23
N THR A 260 4.27 5.60 11.76
CA THR A 260 5.20 5.24 12.82
C THR A 260 5.92 3.95 12.41
N GLU A 261 6.94 3.59 13.17
CA GLU A 261 7.59 2.28 13.05
C GLU A 261 6.88 1.20 13.91
N ALA A 262 5.77 1.56 14.56
CA ALA A 262 5.07 0.67 15.46
C ALA A 262 4.43 -0.48 14.70
N THR A 263 4.87 -1.69 15.03
CA THR A 263 4.35 -2.95 14.50
C THR A 263 4.09 -3.93 15.63
N ALA A 264 3.13 -4.82 15.44
CA ALA A 264 2.84 -5.91 16.36
C ALA A 264 2.43 -7.15 15.58
N THR A 265 2.68 -8.32 16.15
CA THR A 265 2.28 -9.60 15.57
C THR A 265 1.62 -10.45 16.65
N ALA A 266 0.54 -11.12 16.29
CA ALA A 266 -0.13 -12.10 17.13
C ALA A 266 -0.39 -13.38 16.34
N ARG A 267 -0.28 -14.53 17.04
CA ARG A 267 -0.55 -15.85 16.46
C ARG A 267 -1.76 -16.45 17.15
N VAL A 268 -2.60 -17.10 16.37
CA VAL A 268 -3.79 -17.84 16.82
C VAL A 268 -3.63 -19.26 16.34
N THR A 269 -3.88 -20.22 17.21
CA THR A 269 -3.85 -21.66 16.92
C THR A 269 -5.28 -22.22 16.86
N PRO A 270 -5.49 -23.40 16.26
CA PRO A 270 -6.81 -24.04 16.28
C PRO A 270 -7.38 -24.25 17.71
N ALA A 271 -6.54 -24.46 18.71
CA ALA A 271 -6.96 -24.63 20.10
C ALA A 271 -7.55 -23.33 20.72
N ASP A 272 -7.16 -22.18 20.23
CA ASP A 272 -7.68 -20.89 20.71
C ASP A 272 -9.19 -20.73 20.40
N PHE A 273 -9.72 -21.48 19.41
CA PHE A 273 -11.16 -21.48 19.06
C PHE A 273 -12.03 -22.35 19.96
N ASP A 274 -11.45 -23.16 20.86
CA ASP A 274 -12.18 -23.96 21.80
C ASP A 274 -12.70 -23.13 22.98
N CYS A 275 -12.27 -21.90 23.10
CA CYS A 275 -12.63 -20.98 24.16
C CYS A 275 -13.71 -20.01 23.69
N PRO A 276 -14.88 -19.95 24.31
CA PRO A 276 -15.88 -18.94 24.00
C PRO A 276 -15.31 -17.52 24.24
N SER A 277 -15.46 -16.64 23.27
CA SER A 277 -15.01 -15.23 23.36
C SER A 277 -13.49 -15.03 23.43
N ALA A 278 -12.67 -15.98 22.95
CA ALA A 278 -11.24 -15.81 22.88
C ALA A 278 -10.87 -14.61 22.00
N ALA A 279 -9.98 -13.75 22.49
CA ALA A 279 -9.57 -12.57 21.76
C ALA A 279 -8.11 -12.17 22.04
N THR A 280 -7.49 -11.56 21.02
CA THR A 280 -6.30 -10.72 21.19
C THR A 280 -6.74 -9.26 21.19
N ARG A 281 -6.38 -8.54 22.24
CA ARG A 281 -6.59 -7.11 22.37
C ARG A 281 -5.32 -6.39 21.96
N VAL A 282 -5.45 -5.40 21.08
CA VAL A 282 -4.36 -4.52 20.68
C VAL A 282 -4.76 -3.09 20.96
N SER A 283 -3.93 -2.38 21.71
CA SER A 283 -4.20 -1.00 22.08
C SER A 283 -3.12 -0.07 21.51
N ILE A 284 -3.53 1.08 21.02
CA ILE A 284 -2.66 2.15 20.54
C ILE A 284 -2.49 3.14 21.70
N ASP A 285 -1.24 3.50 22.03
CA ASP A 285 -0.94 4.52 23.02
C ASP A 285 -0.80 5.93 22.38
N ALA A 286 -0.58 6.95 23.22
CA ALA A 286 -0.48 8.33 22.79
C ALA A 286 0.72 8.62 21.86
N ALA A 287 1.75 7.76 21.87
CA ALA A 287 2.89 7.82 20.97
C ALA A 287 2.66 7.04 19.65
N GLY A 288 1.50 6.40 19.50
CA GLY A 288 1.20 5.54 18.36
C GLY A 288 1.84 4.15 18.47
N SER A 289 2.36 3.75 19.64
CA SER A 289 2.90 2.42 19.86
C SER A 289 1.78 1.39 20.05
N LEU A 290 2.07 0.13 19.76
CA LEU A 290 1.13 -0.98 19.88
C LEU A 290 1.45 -1.86 21.09
N SER A 291 0.45 -2.11 21.92
CA SER A 291 0.52 -3.12 22.97
C SER A 291 -0.43 -4.26 22.64
N VAL A 292 0.02 -5.52 22.84
CA VAL A 292 -0.74 -6.73 22.53
C VAL A 292 -0.96 -7.52 23.81
N ALA A 293 -2.22 -7.84 24.09
CA ALA A 293 -2.60 -8.68 25.22
C ALA A 293 -3.63 -9.73 24.77
N ARG A 294 -3.53 -10.97 25.30
CA ARG A 294 -4.61 -11.93 25.20
C ARG A 294 -5.64 -11.63 26.28
N ASP A 295 -6.92 -11.75 25.93
CA ASP A 295 -8.00 -11.55 26.90
C ASP A 295 -8.00 -12.70 27.93
N PRO A 296 -7.73 -12.41 29.22
CA PRO A 296 -7.67 -13.46 30.24
C PRO A 296 -9.04 -14.06 30.56
N SER A 297 -10.14 -13.45 30.12
CA SER A 297 -11.50 -13.94 30.36
C SER A 297 -11.82 -15.22 29.59
N ALA A 298 -10.95 -15.67 28.70
CA ALA A 298 -11.01 -16.95 28.04
C ALA A 298 -10.31 -18.05 28.89
N SER A 299 -10.63 -18.17 30.16
CA SER A 299 -10.26 -19.34 30.94
C SER A 299 -10.99 -20.56 30.36
N CYS A 300 -10.35 -21.18 29.37
CA CYS A 300 -10.77 -22.50 28.93
C CYS A 300 -10.53 -23.46 30.09
N THR A 301 -11.52 -23.70 30.93
CA THR A 301 -11.53 -24.82 31.81
C THR A 301 -11.52 -26.07 30.93
N THR A 302 -10.34 -26.64 30.72
CA THR A 302 -10.23 -28.00 30.22
C THR A 302 -10.96 -28.88 31.28
N SER A 303 -12.22 -29.20 31.03
CA SER A 303 -12.88 -30.29 31.73
C SER A 303 -12.12 -31.53 31.30
N SER A 304 -11.17 -31.96 32.16
CA SER A 304 -10.61 -33.28 32.10
C SER A 304 -11.75 -34.24 32.44
N VAL A 305 -12.19 -34.97 31.42
CA VAL A 305 -13.05 -36.14 31.53
C VAL A 305 -12.17 -37.36 31.79
#